data_ca354f26eeade94bb1927d77c0ee8193
#
_entry.id   ca354f26eeade94bb1927d77c0ee8193
#
_cell.length_a   1.000
_cell.length_b   1.000
_cell.length_c   1.000
_cell.angle_alpha   90.00
_cell.angle_beta   90.00
_cell.angle_gamma   90.00
#
_symmetry.space_group_name_H-M   'P 1'
#
loop_
_entity.id
_entity.type
_entity.pdbx_description
1 polymer ?
#
loop_
_entity_poly.entity_id
_entity_poly.type
_entity_poly.pdbx_seq_one_letter_code
_entity_poly.pdbx_strand_id
1 'polypeptide(L)'
;MLVTTQRTSSVQGEDLLDGLEHLAQNSAAAGTSGEPVNVYEFDPTKDARWTELVARHPKASVFHTSGWLKALQRTYGYTPVAFSTSAPFQDLKNALVFCHIDSWLTGSRLVSLPFSDHCEPICDTAEELNLLLRHLQAAMEQRKWKYLEVRPIHGNFEASGDTMAFQPTAAFFLHRMDLRPTLDYVFRSLDKDSVQRRIRRAERVGLAEKCGRSDELLKEFYTLFIMTRRRHHLPPIPYAWFRNLIQAQGDALEIRMAYKDKTPIAAILTLQFRNTAYYKYGCSDKQFNKFGATPWLLWNAIASAKSKGAQEFDMGRTQEDNAGLLAFKNHWVHQPERLVYWKYPDSPALVSFDRWKLTTAKRIFSYMPEKLLTISGRLIYRHIG
;
A
#
# COMPACT_ATOMS: atom_id res chain seq x y z
N MET A 1 57.68 21.05 -63.05
CA MET A 1 57.34 22.20 -63.94
C MET A 1 56.42 23.12 -63.16
N LEU A 2 57.00 24.29 -62.84
CA LEU A 2 56.37 25.60 -62.62
C LEU A 2 55.21 25.68 -61.58
N VAL A 3 55.42 26.17 -60.36
CA VAL A 3 55.60 27.63 -59.99
C VAL A 3 54.36 28.45 -60.34
N THR A 4 53.66 28.92 -59.35
CA THR A 4 53.67 30.38 -59.05
C THR A 4 52.83 30.68 -57.78
N THR A 5 53.45 31.39 -56.90
CA THR A 5 53.12 32.20 -55.75
C THR A 5 52.10 33.33 -56.01
N GLN A 6 51.34 33.66 -55.03
CA GLN A 6 51.17 35.05 -54.42
C GLN A 6 49.83 35.11 -53.68
N ARG A 7 49.75 35.53 -52.55
CA ARG A 7 49.93 36.68 -51.62
C ARG A 7 48.61 37.07 -50.96
N THR A 8 48.64 36.98 -49.64
CA THR A 8 48.18 37.89 -48.60
C THR A 8 46.99 38.83 -48.87
N SER A 9 45.99 38.75 -47.99
CA SER A 9 45.53 39.92 -47.26
C SER A 9 44.90 39.52 -45.93
N SER A 10 45.44 40.12 -44.89
CA SER A 10 44.97 40.18 -43.52
C SER A 10 43.68 40.99 -43.45
N VAL A 11 42.64 40.45 -42.91
CA VAL A 11 41.50 41.23 -42.39
C VAL A 11 41.13 40.64 -41.03
N GLN A 12 41.50 41.39 -40.06
CA GLN A 12 40.90 41.67 -38.76
C GLN A 12 40.09 40.61 -38.04
N GLY A 13 40.71 40.10 -36.96
CA GLY A 13 40.14 39.20 -35.94
C GLY A 13 39.47 39.97 -34.78
N GLU A 14 38.70 40.99 -35.01
CA GLU A 14 37.98 41.72 -33.95
C GLU A 14 36.47 41.50 -33.97
N ASP A 15 35.88 41.09 -35.08
CA ASP A 15 34.40 40.88 -35.18
C ASP A 15 33.92 39.49 -34.74
N LEU A 16 34.81 38.56 -34.37
CA LEU A 16 34.44 37.20 -33.90
C LEU A 16 34.33 37.09 -32.38
N LEU A 17 34.85 38.04 -31.62
CA LEU A 17 34.78 38.01 -30.15
C LEU A 17 33.50 38.67 -29.62
N ASP A 18 32.97 39.69 -30.28
CA ASP A 18 31.69 40.34 -29.89
C ASP A 18 30.47 39.42 -30.10
N GLY A 19 30.51 38.53 -31.08
CA GLY A 19 29.44 37.54 -31.33
C GLY A 19 29.36 36.41 -30.31
N LEU A 20 30.45 36.09 -29.63
CA LEU A 20 30.52 35.05 -28.62
C LEU A 20 30.13 35.54 -27.21
N GLU A 21 30.38 36.82 -26.92
CA GLU A 21 29.91 37.42 -25.66
C GLU A 21 28.39 37.66 -25.64
N HIS A 22 27.77 37.99 -26.77
CA HIS A 22 26.31 38.08 -26.89
C HIS A 22 25.60 36.72 -26.84
N LEU A 23 26.23 35.62 -27.25
CA LEU A 23 25.69 34.29 -27.13
C LEU A 23 25.87 33.73 -25.71
N ALA A 24 26.93 34.10 -24.99
CA ALA A 24 27.14 33.76 -23.59
C ALA A 24 26.22 34.52 -22.63
N GLN A 25 25.86 35.78 -22.95
CA GLN A 25 24.92 36.57 -22.15
C GLN A 25 23.45 36.13 -22.35
N ASN A 26 23.08 35.63 -23.52
CA ASN A 26 21.73 35.10 -23.78
C ASN A 26 21.53 33.66 -23.30
N SER A 27 22.58 32.90 -22.97
CA SER A 27 22.49 31.58 -22.35
C SER A 27 22.36 31.62 -20.84
N ALA A 28 22.65 32.74 -20.20
CA ALA A 28 22.52 32.93 -18.75
C ALA A 28 21.16 33.49 -18.30
N ALA A 29 20.25 33.79 -19.22
CA ALA A 29 18.95 34.41 -18.91
C ALA A 29 17.75 33.44 -19.03
N ALA A 30 17.97 32.12 -19.17
CA ALA A 30 16.93 31.09 -19.03
C ALA A 30 17.01 30.40 -17.68
N GLY A 31 17.36 31.14 -16.64
CA GLY A 31 17.17 30.75 -15.25
C GLY A 31 15.70 30.91 -14.90
N THR A 32 14.96 29.83 -14.85
CA THR A 32 13.62 29.77 -14.26
C THR A 32 13.65 30.36 -12.86
N SER A 33 13.22 31.62 -12.75
CA SER A 33 12.88 32.25 -11.47
C SER A 33 11.59 31.62 -10.91
N GLY A 34 11.64 30.33 -10.57
CA GLY A 34 10.64 29.70 -9.75
C GLY A 34 10.92 30.11 -8.31
N GLU A 35 10.00 30.81 -7.67
CA GLU A 35 10.03 30.94 -6.22
C GLU A 35 10.27 29.57 -5.58
N PRO A 36 11.07 29.48 -4.51
CA PRO A 36 11.31 28.19 -3.85
C PRO A 36 9.98 27.61 -3.41
N VAL A 37 9.58 26.49 -4.03
CA VAL A 37 8.32 25.83 -3.68
C VAL A 37 8.46 25.25 -2.28
N ASN A 38 7.73 25.81 -1.34
CA ASN A 38 7.71 25.37 0.04
C ASN A 38 6.94 24.05 0.19
N VAL A 39 7.39 23.17 1.08
CA VAL A 39 6.68 21.95 1.49
C VAL A 39 6.13 22.17 2.88
N TYR A 40 4.85 21.88 3.05
CA TYR A 40 4.12 22.03 4.30
C TYR A 40 3.75 20.69 4.89
N GLU A 41 4.02 20.53 6.18
CA GLU A 41 3.64 19.35 6.97
C GLU A 41 2.32 19.59 7.67
N PHE A 42 1.44 18.57 7.72
CA PHE A 42 0.16 18.65 8.43
C PHE A 42 -0.31 17.27 8.92
N ASP A 43 -1.26 17.28 9.88
CA ASP A 43 -1.93 16.07 10.37
C ASP A 43 -3.14 15.72 9.47
N PRO A 44 -3.07 14.66 8.65
CA PRO A 44 -4.15 14.31 7.73
C PRO A 44 -5.41 13.77 8.43
N THR A 45 -5.36 13.53 9.74
CA THR A 45 -6.53 13.12 10.52
C THR A 45 -7.35 14.29 11.05
N LYS A 46 -6.79 15.52 11.01
CA LYS A 46 -7.39 16.75 11.51
C LYS A 46 -7.67 17.77 10.43
N ASP A 47 -6.96 17.73 9.31
CA ASP A 47 -7.11 18.66 8.20
C ASP A 47 -8.25 18.22 7.27
N ALA A 48 -9.30 19.03 7.15
CA ALA A 48 -10.45 18.74 6.31
C ALA A 48 -10.07 18.65 4.82
N ARG A 49 -9.09 19.45 4.36
CA ARG A 49 -8.58 19.46 2.99
C ARG A 49 -8.06 18.07 2.57
N TRP A 50 -7.52 17.29 3.52
CA TRP A 50 -7.10 15.91 3.27
C TRP A 50 -8.25 15.02 2.83
N THR A 51 -9.40 15.12 3.52
CA THR A 51 -10.58 14.33 3.18
C THR A 51 -11.09 14.67 1.78
N GLU A 52 -11.08 15.95 1.42
CA GLU A 52 -11.48 16.43 0.10
C GLU A 52 -10.52 15.96 -1.00
N LEU A 53 -9.20 16.06 -0.77
CA LEU A 53 -8.19 15.54 -1.69
C LEU A 53 -8.37 14.04 -1.92
N VAL A 54 -8.49 13.25 -0.86
CA VAL A 54 -8.68 11.80 -0.93
C VAL A 54 -9.99 11.43 -1.64
N ALA A 55 -11.06 12.21 -1.43
CA ALA A 55 -12.34 11.95 -2.09
C ALA A 55 -12.31 12.16 -3.62
N ARG A 56 -11.49 13.11 -4.13
CA ARG A 56 -11.45 13.46 -5.56
C ARG A 56 -10.31 12.84 -6.34
N HIS A 57 -9.13 12.63 -5.70
CA HIS A 57 -7.91 12.26 -6.44
C HIS A 57 -7.93 10.79 -6.89
N PRO A 58 -7.68 10.48 -8.17
CA PRO A 58 -7.81 9.12 -8.73
C PRO A 58 -6.85 8.11 -8.09
N LYS A 59 -5.65 8.53 -7.67
CA LYS A 59 -4.65 7.66 -7.02
C LYS A 59 -4.97 7.35 -5.55
N ALA A 60 -6.00 7.98 -4.97
CA ALA A 60 -6.38 7.71 -3.59
C ALA A 60 -7.05 6.33 -3.45
N SER A 61 -6.76 5.67 -2.34
CA SER A 61 -7.28 4.35 -1.97
C SER A 61 -7.88 4.36 -0.56
N VAL A 62 -8.49 3.26 -0.15
CA VAL A 62 -9.01 3.10 1.23
C VAL A 62 -7.94 3.37 2.28
N PHE A 63 -6.68 3.11 1.96
CA PHE A 63 -5.55 3.30 2.88
C PHE A 63 -5.25 4.78 3.17
N HIS A 64 -5.60 5.70 2.25
CA HIS A 64 -5.46 7.15 2.45
C HIS A 64 -6.54 7.74 3.33
N THR A 65 -7.64 7.03 3.57
CA THR A 65 -8.77 7.57 4.31
C THR A 65 -8.38 7.95 5.75
N SER A 66 -8.97 9.03 6.27
CA SER A 66 -8.83 9.42 7.68
C SER A 66 -9.23 8.29 8.62
N GLY A 67 -10.15 7.40 8.20
CA GLY A 67 -10.53 6.22 8.95
C GLY A 67 -9.38 5.22 9.14
N TRP A 68 -8.62 4.92 8.07
CA TRP A 68 -7.44 4.05 8.14
C TRP A 68 -6.35 4.65 9.04
N LEU A 69 -6.05 5.94 8.86
CA LEU A 69 -5.05 6.66 9.63
C LEU A 69 -5.39 6.71 11.13
N LYS A 70 -6.65 7.01 11.46
CA LYS A 70 -7.13 6.99 12.86
C LYS A 70 -7.07 5.60 13.48
N ALA A 71 -7.34 4.55 12.73
CA ALA A 71 -7.22 3.17 13.22
C ALA A 71 -5.76 2.81 13.53
N LEU A 72 -4.80 3.20 12.69
CA LEU A 72 -3.35 3.05 12.94
C LEU A 72 -2.92 3.80 14.20
N GLN A 73 -3.31 5.07 14.32
CA GLN A 73 -2.99 5.91 15.48
C GLN A 73 -3.55 5.32 16.78
N ARG A 74 -4.84 4.97 16.81
CA ARG A 74 -5.50 4.43 18.02
C ARG A 74 -4.97 3.06 18.44
N THR A 75 -4.54 2.24 17.48
CA THR A 75 -4.11 0.86 17.78
C THR A 75 -2.65 0.78 18.16
N TYR A 76 -1.79 1.46 17.43
CA TYR A 76 -0.35 1.30 17.54
C TYR A 76 0.38 2.53 18.08
N GLY A 77 -0.31 3.68 18.17
CA GLY A 77 0.28 4.94 18.59
C GLY A 77 1.14 5.59 17.50
N TYR A 78 0.98 5.19 16.24
CA TYR A 78 1.69 5.84 15.13
C TYR A 78 1.15 7.24 14.91
N THR A 79 2.00 8.16 14.46
CA THR A 79 1.59 9.53 14.18
C THR A 79 1.41 9.72 12.67
N PRO A 80 0.17 9.81 12.16
CA PRO A 80 -0.07 10.15 10.77
C PRO A 80 0.46 11.56 10.47
N VAL A 81 1.18 11.69 9.35
CA VAL A 81 1.73 12.96 8.87
C VAL A 81 1.64 12.98 7.35
N ALA A 82 1.34 14.15 6.79
CA ALA A 82 1.32 14.35 5.36
C ALA A 82 2.11 15.60 4.98
N PHE A 83 2.67 15.59 3.77
CA PHE A 83 3.48 16.65 3.20
C PHE A 83 2.90 17.06 1.85
N SER A 84 2.75 18.35 1.61
CA SER A 84 2.17 18.91 0.41
C SER A 84 2.91 20.19 -0.02
N THR A 85 2.90 20.48 -1.30
CA THR A 85 3.35 21.79 -1.82
C THR A 85 2.28 22.89 -1.70
N SER A 86 1.05 22.52 -1.37
CA SER A 86 -0.05 23.48 -1.18
C SER A 86 0.08 24.21 0.15
N ALA A 87 0.09 25.55 0.08
CA ALA A 87 0.20 26.38 1.27
C ALA A 87 -0.98 26.17 2.23
N PRO A 88 -0.82 26.49 3.54
CA PRO A 88 -1.93 26.55 4.48
C PRO A 88 -3.06 27.43 3.91
N PHE A 89 -4.30 27.02 4.14
CA PHE A 89 -5.53 27.69 3.66
C PHE A 89 -5.81 27.59 2.15
N GLN A 90 -4.95 26.90 1.36
CA GLN A 90 -5.22 26.57 -0.03
C GLN A 90 -5.66 25.11 -0.14
N ASP A 91 -6.45 24.79 -1.16
CA ASP A 91 -6.81 23.40 -1.47
C ASP A 91 -5.57 22.57 -1.73
N LEU A 92 -5.55 21.35 -1.19
CA LEU A 92 -4.45 20.42 -1.42
C LEU A 92 -4.50 19.96 -2.88
N LYS A 93 -3.41 20.17 -3.63
CA LYS A 93 -3.24 19.66 -4.99
C LYS A 93 -2.55 18.31 -5.01
N ASN A 94 -1.58 18.11 -4.14
CA ASN A 94 -0.79 16.91 -4.03
C ASN A 94 -0.49 16.60 -2.56
N ALA A 95 -0.08 15.36 -2.27
CA ALA A 95 0.50 15.03 -0.96
C ALA A 95 1.20 13.66 -0.96
N LEU A 96 2.16 13.53 -0.06
CA LEU A 96 2.69 12.25 0.44
C LEU A 96 2.22 12.03 1.86
N VAL A 97 1.66 10.86 2.15
CA VAL A 97 1.19 10.50 3.50
C VAL A 97 2.03 9.37 4.08
N PHE A 98 2.36 9.52 5.36
CA PHE A 98 3.14 8.56 6.14
C PHE A 98 2.54 8.35 7.51
N CYS A 99 2.97 7.29 8.17
CA CYS A 99 2.99 7.20 9.62
C CYS A 99 4.42 7.40 10.11
N HIS A 100 4.62 8.38 10.97
CA HIS A 100 5.83 8.47 11.77
C HIS A 100 5.75 7.42 12.88
N ILE A 101 6.71 6.51 12.86
CA ILE A 101 6.84 5.42 13.83
C ILE A 101 8.07 5.71 14.65
N ASP A 102 7.87 5.97 15.93
CA ASP A 102 8.95 6.09 16.89
C ASP A 102 9.00 4.85 17.78
N SER A 103 10.11 4.14 17.72
CA SER A 103 10.29 2.85 18.38
C SER A 103 11.67 2.74 18.99
N TRP A 104 11.74 2.53 20.30
CA TRP A 104 13.00 2.26 20.98
C TRP A 104 13.73 1.03 20.43
N LEU A 105 13.00 0.06 19.85
CA LEU A 105 13.55 -1.17 19.29
C LEU A 105 14.06 -1.02 17.86
N THR A 106 13.33 -0.29 17.01
CA THR A 106 13.63 -0.20 15.58
C THR A 106 14.01 1.21 15.13
N GLY A 107 13.86 2.21 16.02
CA GLY A 107 14.17 3.62 15.76
C GLY A 107 13.03 4.39 15.13
N SER A 108 13.30 5.67 14.87
CA SER A 108 12.35 6.59 14.24
C SER A 108 12.37 6.46 12.72
N ARG A 109 11.20 6.47 12.06
CA ARG A 109 11.07 6.31 10.60
C ARG A 109 9.74 6.81 10.06
N LEU A 110 9.69 7.09 8.78
CA LEU A 110 8.46 7.34 8.04
C LEU A 110 8.12 6.15 7.14
N VAL A 111 6.91 5.63 7.26
CA VAL A 111 6.40 4.53 6.42
C VAL A 111 5.11 4.96 5.75
N SER A 112 5.06 4.85 4.44
CA SER A 112 3.88 5.11 3.62
C SER A 112 2.85 4.00 3.85
N LEU A 113 2.19 4.13 4.91
CA LEU A 113 1.13 3.47 5.65
C LEU A 113 1.39 2.01 6.02
N PRO A 114 1.74 1.78 7.30
CA PRO A 114 1.83 0.45 7.87
C PRO A 114 0.55 -0.36 7.63
N PHE A 115 0.70 -1.66 7.40
CA PHE A 115 -0.39 -2.60 7.18
C PHE A 115 -1.26 -2.34 5.94
N SER A 116 -0.98 -1.29 5.15
CA SER A 116 -1.54 -1.16 3.80
C SER A 116 -0.89 -2.18 2.85
N ASP A 117 -1.60 -2.49 1.77
CA ASP A 117 -1.00 -3.28 0.69
C ASP A 117 -0.20 -2.39 -0.26
N HIS A 118 -0.66 -1.18 -0.46
CA HIS A 118 -0.02 -0.11 -1.23
C HIS A 118 -0.43 1.25 -0.68
N CYS A 119 0.28 2.29 -1.06
CA CYS A 119 -0.06 3.67 -0.80
C CYS A 119 0.57 4.54 -1.89
N GLU A 120 -0.21 4.82 -2.91
CA GLU A 120 0.24 5.60 -4.06
C GLU A 120 0.48 7.05 -3.65
N PRO A 121 1.60 7.69 -4.04
CA PRO A 121 1.76 9.13 -3.91
C PRO A 121 0.61 9.88 -4.58
N ILE A 122 -0.03 10.79 -3.85
CA ILE A 122 -1.08 11.65 -4.40
C ILE A 122 -0.39 12.85 -5.06
N CYS A 123 0.18 12.64 -6.24
CA CYS A 123 0.86 13.63 -7.07
C CYS A 123 0.45 13.41 -8.51
N ASP A 124 0.18 14.48 -9.26
CA ASP A 124 -0.17 14.37 -10.68
C ASP A 124 1.08 14.19 -11.54
N THR A 125 2.18 14.84 -11.19
CA THR A 125 3.42 14.82 -11.96
C THR A 125 4.60 14.21 -11.18
N ALA A 126 5.65 13.83 -11.91
CA ALA A 126 6.89 13.35 -11.34
C ALA A 126 7.66 14.46 -10.61
N GLU A 127 7.56 15.71 -11.11
CA GLU A 127 8.21 16.88 -10.52
C GLU A 127 7.67 17.17 -9.13
N GLU A 128 6.35 17.11 -8.93
CA GLU A 128 5.72 17.26 -7.62
C GLU A 128 6.21 16.19 -6.65
N LEU A 129 6.22 14.93 -7.10
CA LEU A 129 6.71 13.80 -6.30
C LEU A 129 8.17 13.99 -5.91
N ASN A 130 9.03 14.33 -6.87
CA ASN A 130 10.46 14.54 -6.65
C ASN A 130 10.72 15.68 -5.67
N LEU A 131 9.99 16.78 -5.77
CA LEU A 131 10.11 17.91 -4.86
C LEU A 131 9.80 17.50 -3.42
N LEU A 132 8.69 16.79 -3.21
CA LEU A 132 8.29 16.29 -1.90
C LEU A 132 9.32 15.28 -1.33
N LEU A 133 9.81 14.36 -2.16
CA LEU A 133 10.81 13.38 -1.74
C LEU A 133 12.14 14.03 -1.37
N ARG A 134 12.64 14.99 -2.15
CA ARG A 134 13.86 15.76 -1.84
C ARG A 134 13.75 16.51 -0.52
N HIS A 135 12.61 17.14 -0.28
CA HIS A 135 12.35 17.80 1.01
C HIS A 135 12.45 16.82 2.18
N LEU A 136 11.84 15.64 2.06
CA LEU A 136 11.90 14.60 3.09
C LEU A 136 13.32 14.05 3.28
N GLN A 137 14.08 13.86 2.20
CA GLN A 137 15.48 13.44 2.26
C GLN A 137 16.35 14.47 3.01
N ALA A 138 16.20 15.76 2.70
CA ALA A 138 16.91 16.84 3.37
C ALA A 138 16.55 16.95 4.86
N ALA A 139 15.31 16.64 5.24
CA ALA A 139 14.87 16.69 6.62
C ALA A 139 15.34 15.51 7.48
N MET A 140 15.83 14.41 6.90
CA MET A 140 16.09 13.15 7.59
C MET A 140 17.08 13.29 8.77
N GLU A 141 18.21 13.95 8.56
CA GLU A 141 19.24 14.12 9.60
C GLU A 141 18.69 14.95 10.77
N GLN A 142 18.07 16.07 10.48
CA GLN A 142 17.48 16.96 11.49
C GLN A 142 16.39 16.26 12.29
N ARG A 143 15.54 15.47 11.60
CA ARG A 143 14.44 14.73 12.21
C ARG A 143 14.86 13.39 12.82
N LYS A 144 16.11 12.96 12.62
CA LYS A 144 16.68 11.68 13.08
C LYS A 144 15.89 10.46 12.60
N TRP A 145 15.33 10.51 11.39
CA TRP A 145 14.68 9.38 10.79
C TRP A 145 15.71 8.39 10.24
N LYS A 146 15.57 7.12 10.56
CA LYS A 146 16.48 6.08 10.05
C LYS A 146 16.24 5.78 8.59
N TYR A 147 14.99 5.82 8.17
CA TYR A 147 14.60 5.62 6.76
C TYR A 147 13.22 6.17 6.45
N LEU A 148 13.00 6.38 5.16
CA LEU A 148 11.71 6.62 4.52
C LEU A 148 11.33 5.38 3.74
N GLU A 149 10.07 4.92 3.80
CA GLU A 149 9.56 3.82 2.99
C GLU A 149 8.31 4.26 2.25
N VAL A 150 8.30 4.07 0.91
CA VAL A 150 7.16 4.36 0.03
C VAL A 150 6.65 3.07 -0.62
N ARG A 151 5.33 2.98 -0.83
CA ARG A 151 4.62 1.78 -1.29
C ARG A 151 3.74 2.08 -2.51
N PRO A 152 4.29 2.60 -3.62
CA PRO A 152 3.51 2.94 -4.79
C PRO A 152 3.01 1.70 -5.52
N ILE A 153 1.91 1.83 -6.26
CA ILE A 153 1.45 0.80 -7.22
C ILE A 153 2.20 0.98 -8.54
N HIS A 154 2.27 2.23 -9.03
CA HIS A 154 2.80 2.60 -10.33
C HIS A 154 4.06 3.46 -10.15
N GLY A 155 5.10 2.94 -9.58
CA GLY A 155 6.30 3.73 -9.32
C GLY A 155 7.49 3.30 -10.15
N ASN A 156 7.79 4.01 -11.22
CA ASN A 156 9.13 4.01 -11.79
C ASN A 156 10.01 5.00 -11.00
N PHE A 157 10.34 4.63 -9.77
CA PHE A 157 11.34 5.36 -8.98
C PHE A 157 12.76 5.22 -9.57
N GLU A 158 12.94 4.27 -10.51
CA GLU A 158 14.18 4.09 -11.26
C GLU A 158 14.41 5.16 -12.35
N ALA A 159 13.34 5.78 -12.86
CA ALA A 159 13.41 6.61 -14.05
C ALA A 159 13.63 8.12 -13.79
N SER A 160 13.52 8.57 -12.55
CA SER A 160 13.69 9.98 -12.22
C SER A 160 15.11 10.23 -11.73
N GLY A 161 15.96 10.82 -12.55
CA GLY A 161 17.40 11.01 -12.32
C GLY A 161 17.84 11.56 -10.95
N ASP A 162 16.95 12.18 -10.19
CA ASP A 162 17.20 12.75 -8.86
C ASP A 162 16.63 11.94 -7.69
N THR A 163 15.74 10.97 -7.94
CA THR A 163 15.26 10.02 -6.93
C THR A 163 16.09 8.75 -6.85
N MET A 164 17.26 8.74 -7.47
CA MET A 164 18.18 7.58 -7.54
C MET A 164 18.61 7.02 -6.18
N ALA A 165 18.36 7.73 -5.11
CA ALA A 165 18.70 7.28 -3.76
C ALA A 165 17.69 6.30 -3.14
N PHE A 166 16.47 6.16 -3.69
CA PHE A 166 15.52 5.15 -3.23
C PHE A 166 15.84 3.80 -3.86
N GLN A 167 15.93 2.76 -3.03
CA GLN A 167 16.25 1.41 -3.45
C GLN A 167 15.05 0.47 -3.25
N PRO A 168 14.85 -0.52 -4.15
CA PRO A 168 13.81 -1.52 -3.99
C PRO A 168 14.17 -2.44 -2.82
N THR A 169 13.24 -2.61 -1.87
CA THR A 169 13.49 -3.42 -0.66
C THR A 169 12.65 -4.68 -0.58
N ALA A 170 11.47 -4.67 -1.16
CA ALA A 170 10.58 -5.82 -1.20
C ALA A 170 9.72 -5.79 -2.45
N ALA A 171 9.54 -6.95 -3.05
CA ALA A 171 8.64 -7.13 -4.18
C ALA A 171 7.50 -8.08 -3.81
N PHE A 172 6.34 -7.80 -4.39
CA PHE A 172 5.10 -8.52 -4.15
C PHE A 172 4.32 -8.66 -5.45
N PHE A 173 3.39 -9.60 -5.50
CA PHE A 173 2.33 -9.64 -6.50
C PHE A 173 1.07 -8.99 -5.96
N LEU A 174 0.49 -8.05 -6.71
CA LEU A 174 -0.79 -7.41 -6.44
C LEU A 174 -1.85 -7.99 -7.39
N HIS A 175 -2.94 -8.51 -6.82
CA HIS A 175 -4.02 -9.12 -7.60
C HIS A 175 -5.21 -8.19 -7.59
N ARG A 176 -5.56 -7.63 -8.76
CA ARG A 176 -6.72 -6.76 -8.96
C ARG A 176 -7.62 -7.36 -10.04
N MET A 177 -8.90 -7.51 -9.73
CA MET A 177 -9.89 -8.07 -10.62
C MET A 177 -10.75 -6.95 -11.19
N ASP A 178 -10.87 -6.89 -12.52
CA ASP A 178 -11.79 -5.99 -13.21
C ASP A 178 -13.24 -6.46 -13.02
N LEU A 179 -14.06 -5.61 -12.45
CA LEU A 179 -15.50 -5.87 -12.23
C LEU A 179 -16.39 -5.14 -13.24
N ARG A 180 -15.88 -4.43 -14.24
CA ARG A 180 -16.69 -3.78 -15.28
C ARG A 180 -17.47 -4.78 -16.12
N PRO A 181 -16.95 -5.96 -16.50
CA PRO A 181 -17.70 -6.99 -17.18
C PRO A 181 -18.87 -7.53 -16.36
N THR A 182 -19.81 -8.26 -16.98
CA THR A 182 -20.94 -8.88 -16.27
C THR A 182 -20.47 -9.91 -15.24
N LEU A 183 -21.27 -10.13 -14.17
CA LEU A 183 -20.93 -11.14 -13.15
C LEU A 183 -20.78 -12.54 -13.75
N ASP A 184 -21.59 -12.89 -14.74
CA ASP A 184 -21.49 -14.17 -15.43
C ASP A 184 -20.15 -14.32 -16.17
N TYR A 185 -19.69 -13.26 -16.85
CA TYR A 185 -18.38 -13.24 -17.48
C TYR A 185 -17.27 -13.40 -16.44
N VAL A 186 -17.29 -12.62 -15.35
CA VAL A 186 -16.31 -12.71 -14.26
C VAL A 186 -16.30 -14.11 -13.67
N PHE A 187 -17.49 -14.71 -13.40
CA PHE A 187 -17.54 -16.07 -12.86
C PHE A 187 -16.92 -17.10 -13.80
N ARG A 188 -17.22 -17.01 -15.12
CA ARG A 188 -16.67 -17.95 -16.11
C ARG A 188 -15.17 -17.82 -16.31
N SER A 189 -14.56 -16.65 -16.06
CA SER A 189 -13.12 -16.44 -16.12
C SER A 189 -12.36 -17.04 -14.94
N LEU A 190 -13.04 -17.39 -13.83
CA LEU A 190 -12.41 -17.99 -12.67
C LEU A 190 -12.00 -19.44 -12.94
N ASP A 191 -10.96 -19.90 -12.23
CA ASP A 191 -10.54 -21.30 -12.31
C ASP A 191 -11.70 -22.27 -11.97
N LYS A 192 -11.92 -23.25 -12.84
CA LYS A 192 -13.07 -24.16 -12.74
C LYS A 192 -13.02 -25.05 -11.51
N ASP A 193 -11.85 -25.60 -11.22
CA ASP A 193 -11.69 -26.63 -10.17
C ASP A 193 -11.46 -26.00 -8.80
N SER A 194 -10.59 -25.03 -8.76
CA SER A 194 -10.18 -24.40 -7.50
C SER A 194 -11.16 -23.35 -7.00
N VAL A 195 -11.96 -22.75 -7.85
CA VAL A 195 -12.90 -21.69 -7.48
C VAL A 195 -14.35 -22.07 -7.78
N GLN A 196 -14.75 -22.22 -9.06
CA GLN A 196 -16.16 -22.40 -9.42
C GLN A 196 -16.77 -23.65 -8.78
N ARG A 197 -16.08 -24.80 -8.81
CA ARG A 197 -16.57 -26.04 -8.18
C ARG A 197 -16.70 -25.91 -6.67
N ARG A 198 -15.81 -25.15 -6.03
CA ARG A 198 -15.86 -24.92 -4.58
C ARG A 198 -17.02 -24.03 -4.19
N ILE A 199 -17.29 -22.97 -4.96
CA ILE A 199 -18.46 -22.11 -4.78
C ILE A 199 -19.75 -22.94 -4.89
N ARG A 200 -19.93 -23.68 -6.00
CA ARG A 200 -21.11 -24.55 -6.20
C ARG A 200 -21.25 -25.63 -5.13
N ARG A 201 -20.13 -26.09 -4.57
CA ARG A 201 -20.16 -27.03 -3.43
C ARG A 201 -20.71 -26.36 -2.18
N ALA A 202 -20.25 -25.16 -1.85
CA ALA A 202 -20.72 -24.41 -0.69
C ALA A 202 -22.25 -24.16 -0.77
N GLU A 203 -22.74 -23.80 -1.94
CA GLU A 203 -24.18 -23.61 -2.23
C GLU A 203 -24.96 -24.94 -2.01
N ARG A 204 -24.49 -26.05 -2.59
CA ARG A 204 -25.16 -27.36 -2.43
C ARG A 204 -25.17 -27.88 -1.00
N VAL A 205 -24.13 -27.57 -0.22
CA VAL A 205 -24.06 -27.97 1.20
C VAL A 205 -24.94 -27.08 2.07
N GLY A 206 -25.48 -26.00 1.52
CA GLY A 206 -26.36 -25.06 2.21
C GLY A 206 -25.62 -24.29 3.30
N LEU A 207 -24.46 -23.69 2.98
CA LEU A 207 -23.79 -22.77 3.90
C LEU A 207 -24.64 -21.53 4.10
N ALA A 208 -24.74 -21.05 5.34
CA ALA A 208 -25.38 -19.79 5.66
C ALA A 208 -24.34 -18.67 5.74
N GLU A 209 -24.71 -17.46 5.31
CA GLU A 209 -23.88 -16.26 5.42
C GLU A 209 -24.48 -15.28 6.41
N LYS A 210 -23.62 -14.66 7.24
CA LYS A 210 -23.95 -13.44 7.97
C LYS A 210 -22.97 -12.35 7.59
N CYS A 211 -23.50 -11.16 7.33
CA CYS A 211 -22.72 -9.97 6.96
C CYS A 211 -22.97 -8.86 7.96
N GLY A 212 -21.95 -8.07 8.25
CA GLY A 212 -22.08 -6.89 9.09
C GLY A 212 -20.80 -6.54 9.84
N ARG A 213 -20.95 -5.82 10.95
CA ARG A 213 -19.85 -5.31 11.75
C ARG A 213 -20.16 -5.27 13.26
N SER A 214 -21.10 -6.11 13.71
CA SER A 214 -21.43 -6.17 15.13
C SER A 214 -20.27 -6.73 15.96
N ASP A 215 -20.28 -6.46 17.26
CA ASP A 215 -19.26 -6.96 18.18
C ASP A 215 -19.26 -8.49 18.26
N GLU A 216 -20.43 -9.14 18.12
CA GLU A 216 -20.56 -10.59 18.08
C GLU A 216 -19.86 -11.15 16.86
N LEU A 217 -20.13 -10.58 15.68
CA LEU A 217 -19.51 -10.99 14.43
C LEU A 217 -18.00 -10.79 14.44
N LEU A 218 -17.53 -9.69 15.05
CA LEU A 218 -16.12 -9.43 15.24
C LEU A 218 -15.47 -10.47 16.19
N LYS A 219 -16.11 -10.88 17.27
CA LYS A 219 -15.59 -11.92 18.17
C LYS A 219 -15.43 -13.26 17.45
N GLU A 220 -16.44 -13.68 16.69
CA GLU A 220 -16.39 -14.93 15.91
C GLU A 220 -15.31 -14.87 14.82
N PHE A 221 -15.22 -13.74 14.07
CA PHE A 221 -14.16 -13.49 13.12
C PHE A 221 -12.78 -13.61 13.78
N TYR A 222 -12.58 -12.97 14.92
CA TYR A 222 -11.29 -12.95 15.59
C TYR A 222 -10.88 -14.34 16.10
N THR A 223 -11.82 -15.16 16.54
CA THR A 223 -11.58 -16.56 16.89
C THR A 223 -11.02 -17.35 15.71
N LEU A 224 -11.67 -17.29 14.55
CA LEU A 224 -11.17 -17.94 13.32
C LEU A 224 -9.83 -17.33 12.86
N PHE A 225 -9.65 -16.03 13.08
CA PHE A 225 -8.42 -15.33 12.73
C PHE A 225 -7.23 -15.82 13.55
N ILE A 226 -7.38 -16.00 14.87
CA ILE A 226 -6.35 -16.57 15.73
C ILE A 226 -6.00 -17.98 15.27
N MET A 227 -6.99 -18.84 15.00
CA MET A 227 -6.77 -20.21 14.49
C MET A 227 -5.96 -20.20 13.19
N THR A 228 -6.29 -19.31 12.29
CA THR A 228 -5.58 -19.14 11.01
C THR A 228 -4.15 -18.64 11.21
N ARG A 229 -3.94 -17.63 12.06
CA ARG A 229 -2.60 -17.09 12.37
C ARG A 229 -1.71 -18.15 13.02
N ARG A 230 -2.25 -18.91 13.97
CA ARG A 230 -1.54 -20.01 14.62
C ARG A 230 -1.11 -21.09 13.63
N ARG A 231 -1.99 -21.47 12.70
CA ARG A 231 -1.68 -22.44 11.62
C ARG A 231 -0.52 -21.97 10.74
N HIS A 232 -0.35 -20.66 10.54
CA HIS A 232 0.74 -20.06 9.77
C HIS A 232 1.94 -19.67 10.63
N HIS A 233 1.98 -20.04 11.90
CA HIS A 233 3.06 -19.71 12.85
C HIS A 233 3.34 -18.21 12.96
N LEU A 234 2.28 -17.39 12.95
CA LEU A 234 2.34 -15.95 13.03
C LEU A 234 1.57 -15.45 14.24
N PRO A 235 2.06 -14.43 14.96
CA PRO A 235 1.28 -13.80 16.01
C PRO A 235 0.04 -13.14 15.41
N PRO A 236 -1.13 -13.18 16.09
CA PRO A 236 -2.32 -12.52 15.62
C PRO A 236 -2.17 -11.00 15.73
N ILE A 237 -2.74 -10.30 14.76
CA ILE A 237 -2.93 -8.85 14.83
C ILE A 237 -3.85 -8.57 16.03
N PRO A 238 -3.60 -7.51 16.84
CA PRO A 238 -4.41 -7.22 18.02
C PRO A 238 -5.91 -7.08 17.72
N TYR A 239 -6.77 -7.58 18.60
CA TYR A 239 -8.23 -7.39 18.49
C TYR A 239 -8.62 -5.92 18.38
N ALA A 240 -7.88 -5.06 19.10
CA ALA A 240 -8.09 -3.61 19.06
C ALA A 240 -7.95 -3.02 17.66
N TRP A 241 -7.09 -3.59 16.80
CA TRP A 241 -6.97 -3.16 15.41
C TRP A 241 -8.29 -3.29 14.65
N PHE A 242 -8.92 -4.46 14.71
CA PHE A 242 -10.18 -4.71 14.02
C PHE A 242 -11.31 -3.85 14.58
N ARG A 243 -11.39 -3.72 15.91
CA ARG A 243 -12.38 -2.86 16.57
C ARG A 243 -12.21 -1.39 16.17
N ASN A 244 -10.99 -0.87 16.21
CA ASN A 244 -10.71 0.51 15.83
C ASN A 244 -10.94 0.75 14.33
N LEU A 245 -10.64 -0.26 13.50
CA LEU A 245 -10.87 -0.20 12.05
C LEU A 245 -12.37 -0.15 11.74
N ILE A 246 -13.19 -0.99 12.38
CA ILE A 246 -14.64 -1.00 12.25
C ILE A 246 -15.22 0.37 12.66
N GLN A 247 -14.80 0.89 13.82
CA GLN A 247 -15.28 2.18 14.31
C GLN A 247 -14.89 3.35 13.40
N ALA A 248 -13.71 3.29 12.80
CA ALA A 248 -13.19 4.39 11.98
C ALA A 248 -13.66 4.33 10.51
N GLN A 249 -13.92 3.15 9.96
CA GLN A 249 -14.36 2.96 8.59
C GLN A 249 -15.88 2.89 8.43
N GLY A 250 -16.61 2.56 9.50
CA GLY A 250 -18.08 2.48 9.49
C GLY A 250 -18.60 1.59 8.35
N ASP A 251 -19.50 2.11 7.54
CA ASP A 251 -20.17 1.39 6.46
C ASP A 251 -19.26 0.95 5.31
N ALA A 252 -18.07 1.51 5.23
CA ALA A 252 -17.06 1.10 4.26
C ALA A 252 -16.43 -0.27 4.59
N LEU A 253 -16.62 -0.80 5.81
CA LEU A 253 -16.09 -2.07 6.24
C LEU A 253 -17.19 -3.11 6.45
N GLU A 254 -16.99 -4.32 5.97
CA GLU A 254 -17.91 -5.45 6.14
C GLU A 254 -17.15 -6.74 6.50
N ILE A 255 -17.59 -7.42 7.54
CA ILE A 255 -17.22 -8.80 7.86
C ILE A 255 -18.27 -9.71 7.25
N ARG A 256 -17.84 -10.71 6.48
CA ARG A 256 -18.69 -11.79 5.95
C ARG A 256 -18.26 -13.09 6.55
N MET A 257 -19.20 -13.83 7.11
CA MET A 257 -18.95 -15.07 7.82
C MET A 257 -19.81 -16.20 7.27
N ALA A 258 -19.17 -17.33 7.00
CA ALA A 258 -19.85 -18.55 6.56
C ALA A 258 -20.05 -19.50 7.75
N TYR A 259 -21.25 -20.07 7.82
CA TYR A 259 -21.65 -21.04 8.82
C TYR A 259 -22.01 -22.37 8.18
N LYS A 260 -21.55 -23.47 8.78
CA LYS A 260 -22.12 -24.79 8.56
C LYS A 260 -22.97 -25.12 9.77
N ASP A 261 -24.28 -25.22 9.54
CA ASP A 261 -25.28 -25.26 10.60
C ASP A 261 -25.17 -23.99 11.50
N LYS A 262 -24.77 -24.11 12.76
CA LYS A 262 -24.56 -22.97 13.67
C LYS A 262 -23.09 -22.66 13.91
N THR A 263 -22.18 -23.39 13.26
CA THR A 263 -20.73 -23.28 13.49
C THR A 263 -20.09 -22.31 12.50
N PRO A 264 -19.41 -21.23 12.92
CA PRO A 264 -18.65 -20.38 12.05
C PRO A 264 -17.42 -21.14 11.52
N ILE A 265 -17.24 -21.19 10.19
CA ILE A 265 -16.20 -22.01 9.55
C ILE A 265 -15.22 -21.23 8.69
N ALA A 266 -15.60 -20.08 8.21
CA ALA A 266 -14.73 -19.16 7.48
C ALA A 266 -15.25 -17.74 7.59
N ALA A 267 -14.35 -16.77 7.49
CA ALA A 267 -14.72 -15.36 7.44
C ALA A 267 -13.75 -14.57 6.56
N ILE A 268 -14.26 -13.49 5.99
CA ILE A 268 -13.47 -12.48 5.30
C ILE A 268 -13.86 -11.10 5.82
N LEU A 269 -12.90 -10.17 5.74
CA LEU A 269 -13.12 -8.75 6.00
C LEU A 269 -12.78 -7.99 4.73
N THR A 270 -13.73 -7.20 4.25
CA THR A 270 -13.61 -6.36 3.07
C THR A 270 -13.82 -4.89 3.42
N LEU A 271 -13.25 -4.03 2.60
CA LEU A 271 -13.41 -2.58 2.65
C LEU A 271 -13.89 -2.11 1.29
N GLN A 272 -14.63 -1.01 1.23
CA GLN A 272 -14.99 -0.36 -0.02
C GLN A 272 -14.62 1.11 0.04
N PHE A 273 -14.00 1.60 -1.03
CA PHE A 273 -13.71 3.01 -1.19
C PHE A 273 -13.94 3.37 -2.66
N ARG A 274 -14.87 4.29 -2.90
CA ARG A 274 -15.27 4.68 -4.25
C ARG A 274 -15.65 3.45 -5.09
N ASN A 275 -15.02 3.26 -6.23
CA ASN A 275 -15.29 2.17 -7.18
C ASN A 275 -14.41 0.92 -6.97
N THR A 276 -13.65 0.85 -5.86
CA THR A 276 -12.80 -0.31 -5.53
C THR A 276 -13.24 -0.96 -4.22
N ALA A 277 -13.40 -2.28 -4.24
CA ALA A 277 -13.56 -3.10 -3.05
C ALA A 277 -12.26 -3.85 -2.74
N TYR A 278 -11.90 -3.95 -1.46
CA TYR A 278 -10.62 -4.49 -1.00
C TYR A 278 -10.85 -5.72 -0.11
N TYR A 279 -10.28 -6.85 -0.48
CA TYR A 279 -10.17 -8.02 0.38
C TYR A 279 -8.96 -7.87 1.30
N LYS A 280 -9.20 -7.61 2.57
CA LYS A 280 -8.12 -7.29 3.50
C LYS A 280 -7.69 -8.44 4.39
N TYR A 281 -8.63 -9.20 4.92
CA TYR A 281 -8.34 -10.34 5.80
C TYR A 281 -9.25 -11.51 5.48
N GLY A 282 -8.68 -12.72 5.57
CA GLY A 282 -9.42 -13.96 5.48
C GLY A 282 -8.95 -14.96 6.51
N CYS A 283 -9.88 -15.73 7.04
CA CYS A 283 -9.60 -16.77 8.00
C CYS A 283 -10.59 -17.95 7.86
N SER A 284 -10.15 -19.13 8.29
CA SER A 284 -10.98 -20.32 8.20
C SER A 284 -10.52 -21.40 9.17
N ASP A 285 -11.46 -22.24 9.59
CA ASP A 285 -11.14 -23.51 10.21
C ASP A 285 -10.79 -24.55 9.14
N LYS A 286 -9.57 -25.11 9.23
CA LYS A 286 -9.04 -26.09 8.26
C LYS A 286 -9.93 -27.35 8.15
N GLN A 287 -10.59 -27.76 9.22
CA GLN A 287 -11.45 -28.95 9.25
C GLN A 287 -12.62 -28.83 8.26
N PHE A 288 -13.06 -27.61 7.97
CA PHE A 288 -14.18 -27.31 7.09
C PHE A 288 -13.79 -26.88 5.68
N ASN A 289 -12.50 -26.84 5.33
CA ASN A 289 -12.03 -26.40 4.00
C ASN A 289 -12.66 -27.17 2.83
N LYS A 290 -13.06 -28.41 3.07
CA LYS A 290 -13.73 -29.27 2.08
C LYS A 290 -15.05 -28.68 1.58
N PHE A 291 -15.71 -27.80 2.32
CA PHE A 291 -16.98 -27.19 1.96
C PHE A 291 -16.87 -26.00 1.02
N GLY A 292 -15.67 -25.42 0.82
CA GLY A 292 -15.47 -24.32 -0.12
C GLY A 292 -15.92 -22.96 0.39
N ALA A 293 -16.02 -22.77 1.72
CA ALA A 293 -16.56 -21.55 2.33
C ALA A 293 -15.79 -20.27 1.95
N THR A 294 -14.46 -20.27 1.95
CA THR A 294 -13.67 -19.08 1.62
C THR A 294 -13.89 -18.60 0.17
N PRO A 295 -13.78 -19.46 -0.86
CA PRO A 295 -14.14 -19.05 -2.23
C PRO A 295 -15.58 -18.56 -2.36
N TRP A 296 -16.52 -19.18 -1.67
CA TRP A 296 -17.92 -18.77 -1.71
C TRP A 296 -18.11 -17.37 -1.09
N LEU A 297 -17.52 -17.08 0.08
CA LEU A 297 -17.57 -15.75 0.68
C LEU A 297 -16.92 -14.67 -0.20
N LEU A 298 -15.79 -14.99 -0.84
CA LEU A 298 -15.14 -14.06 -1.77
C LEU A 298 -16.02 -13.75 -2.96
N TRP A 299 -16.66 -14.78 -3.54
CA TRP A 299 -17.60 -14.59 -4.65
C TRP A 299 -18.80 -13.73 -4.25
N ASN A 300 -19.38 -13.98 -3.09
CA ASN A 300 -20.47 -13.18 -2.56
C ASN A 300 -20.05 -11.72 -2.31
N ALA A 301 -18.81 -11.52 -1.82
CA ALA A 301 -18.26 -10.18 -1.64
C ALA A 301 -18.08 -9.46 -2.99
N ILE A 302 -17.57 -10.15 -4.02
CA ILE A 302 -17.39 -9.63 -5.37
C ILE A 302 -18.75 -9.23 -5.96
N ALA A 303 -19.74 -10.13 -5.88
CA ALA A 303 -21.09 -9.86 -6.38
C ALA A 303 -21.73 -8.66 -5.66
N SER A 304 -21.61 -8.60 -4.33
CA SER A 304 -22.09 -7.47 -3.52
C SER A 304 -21.37 -6.16 -3.85
N ALA A 305 -20.03 -6.20 -4.00
CA ALA A 305 -19.27 -5.01 -4.36
C ALA A 305 -19.69 -4.46 -5.72
N LYS A 306 -19.83 -5.33 -6.71
CA LYS A 306 -20.29 -4.94 -8.04
C LYS A 306 -21.71 -4.35 -8.02
N SER A 307 -22.64 -4.93 -7.25
CA SER A 307 -23.99 -4.39 -7.11
C SER A 307 -24.02 -3.00 -6.45
N LYS A 308 -23.00 -2.68 -5.64
CA LYS A 308 -22.77 -1.37 -5.04
C LYS A 308 -21.94 -0.42 -5.93
N GLY A 309 -21.69 -0.78 -7.19
CA GLY A 309 -21.01 0.04 -8.19
C GLY A 309 -19.49 -0.08 -8.22
N ALA A 310 -18.90 -1.08 -7.54
CA ALA A 310 -17.46 -1.32 -7.65
C ALA A 310 -17.10 -1.77 -9.07
N GLN A 311 -16.01 -1.20 -9.59
CA GLN A 311 -15.41 -1.53 -10.88
C GLN A 311 -14.14 -2.38 -10.75
N GLU A 312 -13.62 -2.47 -9.54
CA GLU A 312 -12.41 -3.24 -9.23
C GLU A 312 -12.55 -3.97 -7.88
N PHE A 313 -11.96 -5.17 -7.79
CA PHE A 313 -11.81 -5.91 -6.55
C PHE A 313 -10.33 -6.19 -6.31
N ASP A 314 -9.75 -5.48 -5.34
CA ASP A 314 -8.36 -5.62 -4.93
C ASP A 314 -8.23 -6.75 -3.90
N MET A 315 -7.55 -7.82 -4.27
CA MET A 315 -7.27 -8.96 -3.40
C MET A 315 -6.02 -8.76 -2.52
N GLY A 316 -5.39 -7.60 -2.60
CA GLY A 316 -4.20 -7.25 -1.86
C GLY A 316 -2.92 -7.93 -2.34
N ARG A 317 -1.81 -7.54 -1.74
CA ARG A 317 -0.48 -8.04 -2.10
C ARG A 317 -0.24 -9.47 -1.61
N THR A 318 0.70 -10.15 -2.27
CA THR A 318 1.22 -11.46 -1.88
C THR A 318 2.74 -11.47 -2.00
N GLN A 319 3.45 -11.94 -0.99
CA GLN A 319 4.90 -12.11 -1.05
C GLN A 319 5.26 -13.15 -2.10
N GLU A 320 6.35 -12.92 -2.83
CA GLU A 320 6.81 -13.83 -3.92
C GLU A 320 7.11 -15.24 -3.41
N ASP A 321 7.57 -15.37 -2.17
CA ASP A 321 7.87 -16.66 -1.52
C ASP A 321 6.66 -17.37 -0.90
N ASN A 322 5.48 -16.73 -0.87
CA ASN A 322 4.25 -17.33 -0.36
C ASN A 322 3.49 -18.08 -1.47
N ALA A 323 4.06 -19.19 -1.93
CA ALA A 323 3.52 -19.98 -3.04
C ALA A 323 2.05 -20.40 -2.84
N GLY A 324 1.64 -20.72 -1.60
CA GLY A 324 0.26 -21.14 -1.30
C GLY A 324 -0.77 -20.03 -1.49
N LEU A 325 -0.47 -18.82 -1.00
CA LEU A 325 -1.35 -17.67 -1.19
C LEU A 325 -1.31 -17.16 -2.63
N LEU A 326 -0.15 -17.22 -3.27
CA LEU A 326 0.01 -16.86 -4.67
C LEU A 326 -0.85 -17.76 -5.57
N ALA A 327 -0.74 -19.09 -5.41
CA ALA A 327 -1.56 -20.05 -6.15
C ALA A 327 -3.06 -19.81 -5.91
N PHE A 328 -3.48 -19.56 -4.64
CA PHE A 328 -4.88 -19.25 -4.33
C PHE A 328 -5.37 -18.02 -5.07
N LYS A 329 -4.61 -16.92 -5.09
CA LYS A 329 -5.04 -15.67 -5.75
C LYS A 329 -4.95 -15.76 -7.28
N ASN A 330 -3.98 -16.50 -7.84
CA ASN A 330 -3.86 -16.74 -9.28
C ASN A 330 -5.08 -17.46 -9.87
N HIS A 331 -5.80 -18.26 -9.08
CA HIS A 331 -7.08 -18.86 -9.51
C HIS A 331 -8.21 -17.83 -9.68
N TRP A 332 -8.04 -16.61 -9.15
CA TRP A 332 -8.98 -15.50 -9.26
C TRP A 332 -8.53 -14.47 -10.29
N VAL A 333 -7.25 -14.17 -10.33
CA VAL A 333 -6.62 -13.17 -11.20
C VAL A 333 -5.36 -13.79 -11.81
N HIS A 334 -5.40 -14.10 -13.10
CA HIS A 334 -4.33 -14.87 -13.78
C HIS A 334 -3.05 -14.05 -14.03
N GLN A 335 -3.16 -12.72 -14.11
CA GLN A 335 -2.05 -11.82 -14.37
C GLN A 335 -1.94 -10.78 -13.26
N PRO A 336 -1.24 -11.11 -12.16
CA PRO A 336 -0.99 -10.14 -11.10
C PRO A 336 0.02 -9.08 -11.54
N GLU A 337 -0.11 -7.89 -10.98
CA GLU A 337 0.84 -6.80 -11.17
C GLU A 337 2.01 -6.94 -10.20
N ARG A 338 3.17 -6.43 -10.59
CA ARG A 338 4.33 -6.37 -9.69
C ARG A 338 4.26 -5.10 -8.84
N LEU A 339 4.33 -5.25 -7.53
CA LEU A 339 4.33 -4.17 -6.56
C LEU A 339 5.69 -4.12 -5.87
N VAL A 340 6.36 -2.98 -5.90
CA VAL A 340 7.69 -2.80 -5.30
C VAL A 340 7.64 -1.74 -4.22
N TYR A 341 8.21 -2.05 -3.06
CA TYR A 341 8.42 -1.09 -1.98
C TYR A 341 9.82 -0.51 -2.06
N TRP A 342 9.92 0.78 -1.81
CA TRP A 342 11.14 1.55 -1.94
C TRP A 342 11.53 2.18 -0.62
N LYS A 343 12.83 2.20 -0.31
CA LYS A 343 13.39 2.83 0.89
C LYS A 343 14.53 3.78 0.57
N TYR A 344 14.67 4.76 1.43
CA TYR A 344 15.79 5.70 1.45
C TYR A 344 16.23 5.95 2.90
N PRO A 345 17.54 5.99 3.24
CA PRO A 345 18.65 5.50 2.40
C PRO A 345 18.62 3.97 2.28
N ASP A 346 19.39 3.43 1.33
CA ASP A 346 19.64 2.00 1.27
C ASP A 346 20.41 1.55 2.52
N SER A 347 19.85 0.58 3.23
CA SER A 347 20.51 0.00 4.40
C SER A 347 20.38 -1.52 4.37
N PRO A 348 21.37 -2.20 3.75
CA PRO A 348 21.38 -3.68 3.65
C PRO A 348 21.23 -4.38 5.00
N ALA A 349 21.75 -3.78 6.07
CA ALA A 349 21.71 -4.33 7.43
C ALA A 349 20.27 -4.48 7.96
N LEU A 350 19.33 -3.60 7.56
CA LEU A 350 17.93 -3.67 8.00
C LEU A 350 17.18 -4.83 7.36
N VAL A 351 17.43 -5.11 6.09
CA VAL A 351 16.78 -6.21 5.34
C VAL A 351 17.21 -7.58 5.87
N SER A 352 18.49 -7.76 6.17
CA SER A 352 19.05 -9.01 6.71
C SER A 352 18.55 -9.30 8.13
N PHE A 353 18.45 -8.28 8.98
CA PHE A 353 18.01 -8.38 10.36
C PHE A 353 16.51 -8.75 10.48
N ASP A 354 15.68 -8.20 9.62
CA ASP A 354 14.23 -8.49 9.60
C ASP A 354 13.94 -9.92 9.14
N ARG A 355 14.68 -10.44 8.16
CA ARG A 355 14.49 -11.80 7.63
C ARG A 355 14.91 -12.88 8.64
N TRP A 356 16.02 -12.71 9.32
CA TRP A 356 16.51 -13.66 10.33
C TRP A 356 15.61 -13.70 11.58
N LYS A 357 15.18 -12.55 12.07
CA LYS A 357 14.25 -12.44 13.20
C LYS A 357 12.90 -13.12 12.91
N LEU A 358 12.36 -12.95 11.71
CA LEU A 358 11.10 -13.59 11.32
C LEU A 358 11.18 -15.13 11.32
N THR A 359 12.31 -15.70 10.89
CA THR A 359 12.46 -17.16 10.83
C THR A 359 12.58 -17.79 12.20
N THR A 360 13.35 -17.17 13.09
CA THR A 360 13.52 -17.64 14.49
C THR A 360 12.24 -17.43 15.29
N ALA A 361 11.56 -16.29 15.10
CA ALA A 361 10.30 -15.98 15.75
C ALA A 361 9.18 -16.96 15.36
N LYS A 362 9.09 -17.41 14.10
CA LYS A 362 8.12 -18.41 13.63
C LYS A 362 8.23 -19.71 14.43
N ARG A 363 9.42 -20.18 14.75
CA ARG A 363 9.64 -21.37 15.57
C ARG A 363 9.10 -21.19 17.00
N ILE A 364 9.36 -20.04 17.62
CA ILE A 364 8.89 -19.74 18.98
C ILE A 364 7.35 -19.65 19.00
N PHE A 365 6.74 -18.96 18.02
CA PHE A 365 5.29 -18.80 17.95
C PHE A 365 4.54 -20.10 17.74
N SER A 366 5.15 -21.12 17.14
CA SER A 366 4.54 -22.44 16.92
C SER A 366 4.11 -23.15 18.21
N TYR A 367 4.88 -22.97 19.28
CA TYR A 367 4.68 -23.67 20.57
C TYR A 367 4.09 -22.77 21.65
N MET A 368 3.84 -21.48 21.33
CA MET A 368 3.40 -20.50 22.32
C MET A 368 1.91 -20.69 22.67
N PRO A 369 1.52 -20.70 23.96
CA PRO A 369 0.12 -20.65 24.37
C PRO A 369 -0.61 -19.45 23.78
N GLU A 370 -1.90 -19.60 23.48
CA GLU A 370 -2.70 -18.57 22.77
C GLU A 370 -2.69 -17.20 23.44
N LYS A 371 -2.80 -17.17 24.78
CA LYS A 371 -2.74 -15.91 25.55
C LYS A 371 -1.40 -15.19 25.35
N LEU A 372 -0.29 -15.91 25.41
CA LEU A 372 1.04 -15.34 25.18
C LEU A 372 1.25 -14.93 23.73
N LEU A 373 0.74 -15.71 22.79
CA LEU A 373 0.79 -15.41 21.36
C LEU A 373 0.03 -14.09 21.04
N THR A 374 -1.11 -13.86 21.68
CA THR A 374 -1.89 -12.62 21.52
C THR A 374 -1.20 -11.41 22.12
N ILE A 375 -0.57 -11.57 23.30
CA ILE A 375 0.21 -10.49 23.93
C ILE A 375 1.43 -10.16 23.09
N SER A 376 2.17 -11.18 22.59
CA SER A 376 3.34 -10.97 21.73
C SER A 376 2.97 -10.23 20.45
N GLY A 377 1.82 -10.57 19.84
CA GLY A 377 1.31 -9.83 18.68
C GLY A 377 1.10 -8.35 18.98
N ARG A 378 0.47 -8.01 20.10
CA ARG A 378 0.25 -6.62 20.51
C ARG A 378 1.56 -5.84 20.66
N LEU A 379 2.58 -6.44 21.25
CA LEU A 379 3.88 -5.81 21.45
C LEU A 379 4.65 -5.67 20.13
N ILE A 380 4.72 -6.74 19.35
CA ILE A 380 5.50 -6.79 18.12
C ILE A 380 4.97 -5.80 17.07
N TYR A 381 3.65 -5.82 16.81
CA TYR A 381 3.05 -4.97 15.77
C TYR A 381 3.16 -3.47 16.03
N ARG A 382 3.36 -3.06 17.28
CA ARG A 382 3.65 -1.66 17.61
C ARG A 382 5.02 -1.19 17.08
N HIS A 383 5.95 -2.11 16.89
CA HIS A 383 7.34 -1.81 16.52
C HIS A 383 7.69 -2.15 15.06
N ILE A 384 6.85 -2.94 14.35
CA ILE A 384 7.18 -3.45 13.01
C ILE A 384 6.49 -2.65 11.88
N GLY A 385 5.56 -1.79 12.14
CA GLY A 385 4.72 -1.07 11.18
C GLY A 385 5.38 -0.58 9.92
#